data_33fe3efdf32c950bc89acceed999d2af
#
_entry.id   33fe3efdf32c950bc89acceed999d2af
#
_cell.length_a   1.000
_cell.length_b   1.000
_cell.length_c   1.000
_cell.angle_alpha   90.00
_cell.angle_beta   90.00
_cell.angle_gamma   90.00
#
_symmetry.space_group_name_H-M   'P 1'
#
loop_
_entity.id
_entity.type
_entity.pdbx_description
1 polymer ?
#
loop_
_entity_poly.entity_id
_entity_poly.type
_entity_poly.pdbx_seq_one_letter_code
_entity_poly.pdbx_strand_id
1 'polypeptide(L)'
;MRRLVFLFALAATPACAEVPRVVTDMPVVQSLVASVMGELGSPGVLLDKGADAHDFQLRPSQRAALGEADIVFWIGPEMTPWLDRALEAASPSGAIALLHTEGTHTRNFAEAEMDHAGAHDDHDGHDDHDDHDDHDDHEDTDHGHVHAGLDPHAWLDPANGAVWLDVIADALAARDPENGETYRANAASEKAGLMSLAGEMGAVFATLPSAPIVVGHDAFGYFADRFGLSVAASVAEGDAAAPGAAHLSEIREILESGGAACIFPEAGSDPKIIATLAEGTPARIGRPLDPSGRSMEPGSGLYTAILRSTAESIHDCLSAAP
;
A
#
# COMPACT_ATOMS: atom_id res chain seq x y z
N MET A 1 4.85 79.78 -0.14
CA MET A 1 5.43 78.56 0.44
C MET A 1 4.72 77.37 -0.19
N ARG A 2 5.37 76.71 -1.14
CA ARG A 2 4.85 75.55 -1.88
C ARG A 2 5.27 74.31 -1.11
N ARG A 3 4.35 73.53 -0.55
CA ARG A 3 4.60 72.26 0.13
C ARG A 3 4.70 71.18 -0.95
N LEU A 4 5.89 70.60 -1.14
CA LEU A 4 6.13 69.39 -1.94
C LEU A 4 5.67 68.21 -1.12
N VAL A 5 4.63 67.48 -1.56
CA VAL A 5 4.22 66.19 -1.02
C VAL A 5 4.95 65.12 -1.78
N PHE A 6 5.90 64.44 -1.14
CA PHE A 6 6.55 63.24 -1.70
C PHE A 6 5.58 62.04 -1.46
N LEU A 7 5.01 61.51 -2.53
CA LEU A 7 4.35 60.22 -2.53
C LEU A 7 5.45 59.14 -2.56
N PHE A 8 5.61 58.40 -1.46
CA PHE A 8 6.38 57.17 -1.46
C PHE A 8 5.47 56.07 -2.06
N ALA A 9 5.77 55.63 -3.27
CA ALA A 9 5.21 54.44 -3.85
C ALA A 9 5.88 53.22 -3.15
N LEU A 10 5.16 52.50 -2.27
CA LEU A 10 5.57 51.21 -1.78
C LEU A 10 5.54 50.24 -2.98
N ALA A 11 6.70 49.89 -3.52
CA ALA A 11 6.81 48.75 -4.42
C ALA A 11 6.60 47.47 -3.60
N ALA A 12 5.40 46.84 -3.70
CA ALA A 12 5.18 45.52 -3.22
C ALA A 12 6.05 44.57 -4.07
N THR A 13 7.10 44.01 -3.48
CA THR A 13 7.81 42.88 -4.06
C THR A 13 6.82 41.70 -4.10
N PRO A 14 6.64 41.01 -5.25
CA PRO A 14 5.88 39.79 -5.25
C PRO A 14 6.55 38.83 -4.23
N ALA A 15 5.83 38.42 -3.21
CA ALA A 15 6.22 37.29 -2.39
C ALA A 15 6.12 36.08 -3.32
N CYS A 16 7.27 35.53 -3.73
CA CYS A 16 7.28 34.24 -4.39
C CYS A 16 6.76 33.25 -3.37
N ALA A 17 5.62 32.59 -3.62
CA ALA A 17 5.13 31.56 -2.75
C ALA A 17 6.17 30.44 -2.69
N GLU A 18 6.53 30.04 -1.48
CA GLU A 18 7.46 28.94 -1.29
C GLU A 18 6.68 27.64 -1.50
N VAL A 19 7.17 26.80 -2.42
CA VAL A 19 6.57 25.49 -2.70
C VAL A 19 6.57 24.66 -1.43
N PRO A 20 5.43 24.02 -1.03
CA PRO A 20 5.35 23.25 0.20
C PRO A 20 6.38 22.13 0.28
N ARG A 21 6.99 21.98 1.45
CA ARG A 21 7.84 20.82 1.78
C ARG A 21 6.94 19.66 2.08
N VAL A 22 6.94 18.68 1.17
CA VAL A 22 6.09 17.49 1.27
C VAL A 22 6.92 16.28 1.66
N VAL A 23 6.40 15.49 2.58
CA VAL A 23 6.95 14.19 2.99
C VAL A 23 5.88 13.12 2.78
N THR A 24 6.31 11.94 2.36
CA THR A 24 5.45 10.78 2.15
C THR A 24 6.00 9.57 2.89
N ASP A 25 5.14 8.61 3.20
CA ASP A 25 5.53 7.37 3.86
C ASP A 25 6.32 6.45 2.91
N MET A 26 5.76 6.12 1.76
CA MET A 26 6.26 5.09 0.87
C MET A 26 6.37 5.54 -0.60
N PRO A 27 7.12 4.80 -1.45
CA PRO A 27 7.40 5.20 -2.83
C PRO A 27 6.15 5.38 -3.70
N VAL A 28 5.09 4.63 -3.47
CA VAL A 28 3.82 4.76 -4.22
C VAL A 28 3.21 6.13 -4.00
N VAL A 29 3.10 6.57 -2.74
CA VAL A 29 2.56 7.89 -2.39
C VAL A 29 3.48 8.99 -2.91
N GLN A 30 4.81 8.79 -2.77
CA GLN A 30 5.80 9.71 -3.33
C GLN A 30 5.62 9.89 -4.85
N SER A 31 5.32 8.82 -5.57
CA SER A 31 5.09 8.87 -7.02
C SER A 31 3.85 9.70 -7.38
N LEU A 32 2.74 9.50 -6.69
CA LEU A 32 1.51 10.28 -6.90
C LEU A 32 1.73 11.77 -6.61
N VAL A 33 2.37 12.08 -5.47
CA VAL A 33 2.68 13.48 -5.11
C VAL A 33 3.66 14.10 -6.11
N ALA A 34 4.69 13.37 -6.53
CA ALA A 34 5.67 13.86 -7.50
C ALA A 34 5.03 14.17 -8.86
N SER A 35 4.04 13.36 -9.30
CA SER A 35 3.33 13.64 -10.55
C SER A 35 2.48 14.91 -10.46
N VAL A 36 1.88 15.20 -9.31
CA VAL A 36 1.10 16.42 -9.07
C VAL A 36 2.00 17.64 -8.92
N MET A 37 3.12 17.55 -8.20
CA MET A 37 4.07 18.65 -8.04
C MET A 37 4.79 18.99 -9.35
N GLY A 38 5.03 17.99 -10.19
CA GLY A 38 5.74 18.20 -11.47
C GLY A 38 7.12 18.82 -11.27
N GLU A 39 7.42 19.87 -12.02
CA GLU A 39 8.69 20.60 -11.92
C GLU A 39 8.75 21.61 -10.76
N LEU A 40 7.63 21.83 -10.06
CA LEU A 40 7.59 22.80 -8.96
C LEU A 40 8.35 22.31 -7.72
N GLY A 41 8.39 21.00 -7.49
CA GLY A 41 9.06 20.44 -6.31
C GLY A 41 9.21 18.93 -6.36
N SER A 42 9.86 18.40 -5.33
CA SER A 42 10.07 16.96 -5.18
C SER A 42 9.73 16.54 -3.76
N PRO A 43 8.75 15.65 -3.56
CA PRO A 43 8.40 15.17 -2.23
C PRO A 43 9.47 14.23 -1.68
N GLY A 44 9.75 14.36 -0.37
CA GLY A 44 10.59 13.40 0.35
C GLY A 44 9.82 12.10 0.62
N VAL A 45 10.54 10.97 0.68
CA VAL A 45 9.99 9.69 1.08
C VAL A 45 10.69 9.19 2.34
N LEU A 46 9.91 8.68 3.30
CA LEU A 46 10.45 8.17 4.57
C LEU A 46 10.97 6.74 4.43
N LEU A 47 10.23 5.87 3.75
CA LEU A 47 10.63 4.48 3.56
C LEU A 47 11.85 4.38 2.65
N ASP A 48 12.90 3.72 3.13
CA ASP A 48 14.10 3.46 2.33
C ASP A 48 13.82 2.46 1.20
N LYS A 49 14.55 2.59 0.09
CA LYS A 49 14.44 1.64 -1.03
C LYS A 49 14.69 0.19 -0.52
N GLY A 50 13.76 -0.69 -0.80
CA GLY A 50 13.83 -2.10 -0.42
C GLY A 50 13.40 -2.40 1.02
N ALA A 51 13.08 -1.38 1.83
CA ALA A 51 12.56 -1.59 3.17
C ALA A 51 11.10 -2.07 3.15
N ASP A 52 10.69 -2.68 4.25
CA ASP A 52 9.32 -3.10 4.47
C ASP A 52 8.48 -1.93 5.00
N ALA A 53 7.30 -1.73 4.45
CA ALA A 53 6.43 -0.62 4.85
C ALA A 53 5.72 -0.90 6.18
N HIS A 54 5.48 -2.15 6.52
CA HIS A 54 4.78 -2.54 7.75
C HIS A 54 5.69 -2.55 8.98
N ASP A 55 6.98 -2.82 8.78
CA ASP A 55 7.99 -2.82 9.86
C ASP A 55 9.18 -1.92 9.51
N PHE A 56 9.13 -0.68 9.96
CA PHE A 56 10.18 0.30 9.72
C PHE A 56 10.44 1.19 10.93
N GLN A 57 11.70 1.56 11.14
CA GLN A 57 12.12 2.47 12.19
C GLN A 57 12.73 3.74 11.60
N LEU A 58 12.10 4.88 11.92
CA LEU A 58 12.58 6.19 11.48
C LEU A 58 13.95 6.55 12.06
N ARG A 59 14.86 6.93 11.18
CA ARG A 59 16.14 7.54 11.55
C ARG A 59 15.93 8.97 12.06
N PRO A 60 16.88 9.51 12.86
CA PRO A 60 16.79 10.90 13.34
C PRO A 60 16.62 11.94 12.23
N SER A 61 17.25 11.76 11.07
CA SER A 61 17.09 12.65 9.90
C SER A 61 15.68 12.60 9.29
N GLN A 62 15.04 11.42 9.26
CA GLN A 62 13.67 11.27 8.78
C GLN A 62 12.66 11.89 9.75
N ARG A 63 12.88 11.76 11.06
CA ARG A 63 12.08 12.47 12.06
C ARG A 63 12.20 13.98 11.96
N ALA A 64 13.42 14.48 11.70
CA ALA A 64 13.63 15.91 11.46
C ALA A 64 12.87 16.40 10.22
N ALA A 65 12.96 15.65 9.10
CA ALA A 65 12.23 15.97 7.88
C ALA A 65 10.70 15.98 8.09
N LEU A 66 10.19 15.04 8.90
CA LEU A 66 8.77 14.99 9.28
C LEU A 66 8.35 16.23 10.06
N GLY A 67 9.18 16.69 11.03
CA GLY A 67 8.92 17.90 11.82
C GLY A 67 9.02 19.20 11.01
N GLU A 68 9.72 19.19 9.89
CA GLU A 68 9.86 20.35 9.00
C GLU A 68 8.86 20.33 7.83
N ALA A 69 8.08 19.27 7.66
CA ALA A 69 7.13 19.13 6.58
C ALA A 69 5.95 20.08 6.73
N ASP A 70 5.55 20.71 5.62
CA ASP A 70 4.32 21.51 5.54
C ASP A 70 3.10 20.62 5.33
N ILE A 71 3.28 19.49 4.63
CA ILE A 71 2.25 18.47 4.41
C ILE A 71 2.90 17.08 4.43
N VAL A 72 2.22 16.13 5.07
CA VAL A 72 2.54 14.70 5.02
C VAL A 72 1.40 13.95 4.33
N PHE A 73 1.69 13.24 3.24
CA PHE A 73 0.77 12.28 2.63
C PHE A 73 1.23 10.87 2.94
N TRP A 74 0.33 10.03 3.37
CA TRP A 74 0.61 8.65 3.74
C TRP A 74 -0.61 7.76 3.52
N ILE A 75 -0.42 6.45 3.46
CA ILE A 75 -1.54 5.53 3.25
C ILE A 75 -2.50 5.60 4.45
N GLY A 76 -1.99 5.38 5.64
CA GLY A 76 -2.77 5.34 6.87
C GLY A 76 -2.10 4.46 7.94
N PRO A 77 -2.67 4.43 9.16
CA PRO A 77 -2.12 3.65 10.27
C PRO A 77 -2.12 2.14 10.01
N GLU A 78 -2.99 1.65 9.16
CA GLU A 78 -3.08 0.24 8.78
C GLU A 78 -1.86 -0.23 7.98
N MET A 79 -1.26 0.68 7.19
CA MET A 79 -0.06 0.38 6.38
C MET A 79 1.23 0.73 7.11
N THR A 80 1.26 1.88 7.77
CA THR A 80 2.48 2.42 8.37
C THR A 80 2.24 2.83 9.83
N PRO A 81 1.98 1.86 10.75
CA PRO A 81 1.67 2.14 12.15
C PRO A 81 2.83 2.82 12.90
N TRP A 82 4.06 2.65 12.40
CA TRP A 82 5.24 3.35 12.91
C TRP A 82 5.19 4.85 12.62
N LEU A 83 4.56 5.26 11.50
CA LEU A 83 4.40 6.67 11.14
C LEU A 83 3.29 7.33 11.95
N ASP A 84 2.21 6.65 12.24
CA ASP A 84 1.12 7.15 13.08
C ASP A 84 1.67 7.66 14.43
N ARG A 85 2.43 6.83 15.12
CA ARG A 85 3.12 7.21 16.37
C ARG A 85 4.09 8.38 16.21
N ALA A 86 4.75 8.48 15.04
CA ALA A 86 5.68 9.57 14.78
C ALA A 86 4.95 10.89 14.48
N LEU A 87 3.79 10.84 13.80
CA LEU A 87 2.93 12.00 13.52
C LEU A 87 2.34 12.59 14.80
N GLU A 88 1.89 11.75 15.73
CA GLU A 88 1.43 12.21 17.05
C GLU A 88 2.52 13.01 17.79
N ALA A 89 3.77 12.55 17.73
CA ALA A 89 4.89 13.20 18.39
C ALA A 89 5.39 14.46 17.68
N ALA A 90 5.41 14.46 16.35
CA ALA A 90 5.93 15.56 15.52
C ALA A 90 4.91 16.70 15.34
N SER A 91 3.59 16.39 15.42
CA SER A 91 2.49 17.34 15.18
C SER A 91 2.72 18.23 13.95
N PRO A 92 2.95 17.64 12.75
CA PRO A 92 3.14 18.41 11.54
C PRO A 92 1.93 19.29 11.25
N SER A 93 2.10 20.35 10.46
CA SER A 93 1.02 21.29 10.14
C SER A 93 -0.13 20.68 9.31
N GLY A 94 0.05 19.48 8.75
CA GLY A 94 -1.01 18.73 8.07
C GLY A 94 -0.52 17.31 7.73
N ALA A 95 -1.29 16.30 8.14
CA ALA A 95 -1.11 14.92 7.72
C ALA A 95 -2.41 14.41 7.10
N ILE A 96 -2.31 13.75 5.95
CA ILE A 96 -3.46 13.27 5.18
C ILE A 96 -3.27 11.77 4.95
N ALA A 97 -4.10 10.96 5.64
CA ALA A 97 -4.20 9.53 5.43
C ALA A 97 -5.07 9.25 4.20
N LEU A 98 -4.46 8.85 3.10
CA LEU A 98 -5.13 8.69 1.81
C LEU A 98 -6.18 7.58 1.83
N LEU A 99 -5.94 6.50 2.56
CA LEU A 99 -6.88 5.40 2.74
C LEU A 99 -8.22 5.86 3.33
N HIS A 100 -8.19 6.89 4.17
CA HIS A 100 -9.36 7.43 4.87
C HIS A 100 -9.98 8.67 4.20
N THR A 101 -9.51 9.04 3.00
CA THR A 101 -10.09 10.19 2.29
C THR A 101 -11.43 9.81 1.64
N GLU A 102 -12.34 10.78 1.59
CA GLU A 102 -13.63 10.59 0.96
C GLU A 102 -13.50 10.17 -0.51
N GLY A 103 -14.25 9.17 -0.91
CA GLY A 103 -14.22 8.60 -2.26
C GLY A 103 -13.22 7.46 -2.44
N THR A 104 -12.36 7.17 -1.48
CA THR A 104 -11.54 5.97 -1.50
C THR A 104 -12.41 4.73 -1.34
N HIS A 105 -12.36 3.83 -2.31
CA HIS A 105 -12.94 2.51 -2.19
C HIS A 105 -12.08 1.68 -1.24
N THR A 106 -12.68 1.18 -0.18
CA THR A 106 -12.01 0.36 0.84
C THR A 106 -12.59 -1.05 0.87
N ARG A 107 -11.78 -2.02 1.24
CA ARG A 107 -12.15 -3.42 1.49
C ARG A 107 -11.50 -3.93 2.76
N ASN A 108 -12.07 -4.94 3.36
CA ASN A 108 -11.42 -5.69 4.43
C ASN A 108 -10.67 -6.89 3.84
N PHE A 109 -9.66 -7.38 4.55
CA PHE A 109 -9.14 -8.70 4.28
C PHE A 109 -10.29 -9.72 4.36
N ALA A 110 -10.22 -10.79 3.56
CA ALA A 110 -11.16 -11.89 3.72
C ALA A 110 -10.98 -12.48 5.13
N GLU A 111 -12.08 -12.57 5.88
CA GLU A 111 -12.03 -13.31 7.15
C GLU A 111 -11.64 -14.76 6.82
N ALA A 112 -10.50 -15.20 7.33
CA ALA A 112 -10.19 -16.62 7.29
C ALA A 112 -11.32 -17.35 8.04
N GLU A 113 -12.12 -18.13 7.33
CA GLU A 113 -13.13 -18.97 7.95
C GLU A 113 -12.38 -19.98 8.84
N MET A 114 -12.18 -19.61 10.10
CA MET A 114 -11.71 -20.53 11.12
C MET A 114 -12.86 -21.50 11.41
N ASP A 115 -12.88 -22.59 10.66
CA ASP A 115 -13.76 -23.72 10.91
C ASP A 115 -13.33 -24.37 12.24
N HIS A 116 -13.71 -23.73 13.35
CA HIS A 116 -13.66 -24.33 14.68
C HIS A 116 -14.80 -25.36 14.82
N ALA A 117 -14.70 -26.44 14.07
CA ALA A 117 -15.40 -27.70 14.43
C ALA A 117 -14.70 -28.32 15.62
N GLY A 118 -14.63 -27.56 16.73
CA GLY A 118 -14.23 -28.10 18.04
C GLY A 118 -15.44 -28.71 18.71
N ALA A 119 -15.55 -30.02 18.68
CA ALA A 119 -16.47 -30.79 19.49
C ALA A 119 -16.26 -30.42 20.98
N HIS A 120 -17.25 -29.77 21.58
CA HIS A 120 -17.36 -29.69 23.03
C HIS A 120 -17.77 -31.05 23.55
N ASP A 121 -16.82 -31.82 24.03
CA ASP A 121 -17.08 -32.91 24.94
C ASP A 121 -17.36 -32.33 26.34
N ASP A 122 -18.59 -32.47 26.78
CA ASP A 122 -19.04 -32.21 28.15
C ASP A 122 -18.27 -33.08 29.14
N HIS A 123 -17.47 -32.46 30.00
CA HIS A 123 -17.02 -33.08 31.23
C HIS A 123 -17.49 -32.26 32.42
N ASP A 124 -18.59 -32.74 33.03
CA ASP A 124 -19.03 -32.41 34.37
C ASP A 124 -18.01 -32.83 35.44
N GLY A 125 -17.78 -31.95 36.39
CA GLY A 125 -17.56 -32.26 37.80
C GLY A 125 -16.11 -32.34 38.28
N HIS A 126 -15.75 -31.49 39.18
CA HIS A 126 -15.41 -31.70 40.58
C HIS A 126 -14.66 -30.53 41.21
N ASP A 127 -15.13 -30.23 42.39
CA ASP A 127 -14.84 -29.32 43.47
C ASP A 127 -13.37 -29.15 43.90
N ASP A 128 -13.16 -27.93 44.48
CA ASP A 128 -12.29 -27.57 45.60
C ASP A 128 -10.77 -27.76 45.47
N HIS A 129 -10.04 -26.64 45.52
CA HIS A 129 -9.06 -26.35 46.58
C HIS A 129 -8.37 -25.01 46.40
N ASP A 130 -8.22 -24.34 47.55
CA ASP A 130 -7.64 -23.06 47.87
C ASP A 130 -6.14 -22.92 47.59
N ASP A 131 -5.76 -21.61 47.47
CA ASP A 131 -4.48 -20.98 47.85
C ASP A 131 -3.20 -21.34 47.04
N HIS A 132 -2.62 -20.34 46.36
CA HIS A 132 -1.31 -19.78 46.63
C HIS A 132 -0.74 -18.97 45.46
N ASP A 133 -0.44 -17.68 45.80
CA ASP A 133 0.75 -16.87 45.48
C ASP A 133 1.23 -16.64 44.02
N ASP A 134 1.16 -15.36 43.66
CA ASP A 134 2.11 -14.53 42.92
C ASP A 134 3.22 -15.23 42.10
N HIS A 135 3.02 -15.29 40.79
CA HIS A 135 4.12 -15.14 39.84
C HIS A 135 3.63 -14.35 38.63
N ASP A 136 4.15 -13.12 38.50
CA ASP A 136 4.15 -12.34 37.28
C ASP A 136 4.99 -13.07 36.20
N ASP A 137 4.36 -13.94 35.44
CA ASP A 137 4.90 -14.40 34.17
C ASP A 137 4.19 -13.63 33.05
N HIS A 138 4.88 -12.62 32.53
CA HIS A 138 4.57 -12.04 31.23
C HIS A 138 4.80 -13.12 30.18
N GLU A 139 3.78 -13.89 29.91
CA GLU A 139 3.70 -14.65 28.66
C GLU A 139 3.58 -13.63 27.52
N ASP A 140 4.69 -13.39 26.82
CA ASP A 140 4.70 -12.86 25.48
C ASP A 140 3.88 -13.81 24.60
N THR A 141 2.57 -13.63 24.57
CA THR A 141 1.75 -14.25 23.55
C THR A 141 2.10 -13.59 22.25
N ASP A 142 2.97 -14.25 21.49
CA ASP A 142 3.17 -14.02 20.06
C ASP A 142 1.81 -14.26 19.38
N HIS A 143 0.99 -13.22 19.38
CA HIS A 143 -0.24 -13.17 18.62
C HIS A 143 0.17 -12.99 17.17
N GLY A 144 0.30 -14.10 16.44
CA GLY A 144 0.31 -14.08 14.99
C GLY A 144 -0.85 -13.21 14.53
N HIS A 145 -0.55 -12.03 13.99
CA HIS A 145 -1.55 -11.10 13.50
C HIS A 145 -2.17 -11.70 12.24
N VAL A 146 -3.24 -12.45 12.41
CA VAL A 146 -4.17 -12.73 11.31
C VAL A 146 -4.72 -11.38 10.88
N HIS A 147 -4.54 -10.99 9.62
CA HIS A 147 -5.10 -9.76 9.10
C HIS A 147 -6.63 -9.83 9.17
N ALA A 148 -7.17 -9.33 10.27
CA ALA A 148 -8.57 -8.99 10.38
C ALA A 148 -8.66 -7.46 10.33
N GLY A 149 -9.45 -6.90 9.43
CA GLY A 149 -9.67 -5.47 9.35
C GLY A 149 -9.47 -4.90 7.95
N LEU A 150 -9.25 -3.61 7.90
CA LEU A 150 -9.14 -2.85 6.67
C LEU A 150 -7.85 -3.21 5.92
N ASP A 151 -7.98 -3.67 4.67
CA ASP A 151 -6.85 -3.93 3.77
C ASP A 151 -6.25 -2.58 3.34
N PRO A 152 -4.97 -2.30 3.65
CA PRO A 152 -4.36 -1.01 3.35
C PRO A 152 -3.89 -0.86 1.91
N HIS A 153 -3.87 -1.93 1.09
CA HIS A 153 -3.29 -1.96 -0.25
C HIS A 153 -4.15 -1.28 -1.32
N ALA A 154 -4.90 -0.25 -0.92
CA ALA A 154 -5.91 0.42 -1.74
C ALA A 154 -5.37 1.08 -3.02
N TRP A 155 -4.07 1.40 -3.09
CA TRP A 155 -3.44 1.95 -4.30
C TRP A 155 -3.44 0.96 -5.49
N LEU A 156 -3.61 -0.34 -5.24
CA LEU A 156 -3.67 -1.35 -6.30
C LEU A 156 -5.00 -1.32 -7.08
N ASP A 157 -6.01 -0.58 -6.60
CA ASP A 157 -7.09 -0.10 -7.44
C ASP A 157 -6.74 1.27 -8.06
N PRO A 158 -6.52 1.37 -9.38
CA PRO A 158 -6.21 2.65 -10.03
C PRO A 158 -7.32 3.71 -9.85
N ALA A 159 -8.55 3.34 -9.53
CA ALA A 159 -9.59 4.31 -9.23
C ALA A 159 -9.32 5.05 -7.89
N ASN A 160 -8.76 4.37 -6.90
CA ASN A 160 -8.31 5.02 -5.66
C ASN A 160 -7.15 5.98 -5.93
N GLY A 161 -6.17 5.57 -6.75
CA GLY A 161 -5.11 6.46 -7.19
C GLY A 161 -5.63 7.74 -7.86
N ALA A 162 -6.68 7.60 -8.67
CA ALA A 162 -7.33 8.74 -9.33
C ALA A 162 -8.04 9.69 -8.32
N VAL A 163 -8.65 9.17 -7.27
CA VAL A 163 -9.20 9.98 -6.16
C VAL A 163 -8.08 10.69 -5.40
N TRP A 164 -7.01 9.98 -5.08
CA TRP A 164 -5.89 10.53 -4.32
C TRP A 164 -5.15 11.65 -5.05
N LEU A 165 -5.05 11.59 -6.39
CA LEU A 165 -4.49 12.68 -7.18
C LEU A 165 -5.26 13.99 -6.98
N ASP A 166 -6.61 13.96 -6.95
CA ASP A 166 -7.41 15.13 -6.68
C ASP A 166 -7.21 15.67 -5.25
N VAL A 167 -7.17 14.77 -4.24
CA VAL A 167 -6.91 15.12 -2.83
C VAL A 167 -5.54 15.77 -2.66
N ILE A 168 -4.51 15.21 -3.29
CA ILE A 168 -3.14 15.76 -3.25
C ILE A 168 -3.10 17.15 -3.88
N ALA A 169 -3.72 17.33 -5.05
CA ALA A 169 -3.73 18.61 -5.75
C ALA A 169 -4.45 19.69 -4.96
N ASP A 170 -5.59 19.38 -4.34
CA ASP A 170 -6.33 20.34 -3.54
C ASP A 170 -5.59 20.72 -2.25
N ALA A 171 -4.93 19.77 -1.59
CA ALA A 171 -4.13 20.04 -0.41
C ALA A 171 -2.90 20.90 -0.73
N LEU A 172 -2.21 20.63 -1.85
CA LEU A 172 -1.10 21.45 -2.32
C LEU A 172 -1.57 22.85 -2.71
N ALA A 173 -2.67 22.97 -3.46
CA ALA A 173 -3.23 24.27 -3.86
C ALA A 173 -3.70 25.12 -2.68
N ALA A 174 -4.15 24.49 -1.59
CA ALA A 174 -4.53 25.19 -0.37
C ALA A 174 -3.31 25.82 0.34
N ARG A 175 -2.13 25.20 0.24
CA ARG A 175 -0.87 25.70 0.85
C ARG A 175 -0.11 26.65 -0.07
N ASP A 176 -0.21 26.44 -1.37
CA ASP A 176 0.43 27.23 -2.41
C ASP A 176 -0.61 27.62 -3.49
N PRO A 177 -1.45 28.64 -3.21
CA PRO A 177 -2.49 29.07 -4.13
C PRO A 177 -1.96 29.62 -5.46
N GLU A 178 -0.71 30.13 -5.49
CA GLU A 178 -0.10 30.67 -6.71
C GLU A 178 0.13 29.59 -7.75
N ASN A 179 0.48 28.37 -7.33
CA ASN A 179 0.69 27.21 -8.20
C ASN A 179 -0.54 26.26 -8.23
N GLY A 180 -1.63 26.64 -7.58
CA GLY A 180 -2.82 25.78 -7.42
C GLY A 180 -3.43 25.30 -8.74
N GLU A 181 -3.42 26.10 -9.79
CA GLU A 181 -3.88 25.72 -11.12
C GLU A 181 -2.96 24.65 -11.75
N THR A 182 -1.65 24.80 -11.57
CA THR A 182 -0.66 23.84 -12.07
C THR A 182 -0.81 22.48 -11.39
N TYR A 183 -0.98 22.43 -10.06
CA TYR A 183 -1.23 21.17 -9.34
C TYR A 183 -2.48 20.46 -9.85
N ARG A 184 -3.60 21.19 -10.01
CA ARG A 184 -4.84 20.57 -10.52
C ARG A 184 -4.72 20.13 -11.98
N ALA A 185 -4.00 20.87 -12.81
CA ALA A 185 -3.78 20.48 -14.21
C ALA A 185 -2.92 19.21 -14.31
N ASN A 186 -1.85 19.10 -13.50
CA ASN A 186 -1.01 17.92 -13.44
C ASN A 186 -1.79 16.71 -12.94
N ALA A 187 -2.57 16.86 -11.86
CA ALA A 187 -3.44 15.80 -11.31
C ALA A 187 -4.46 15.33 -12.37
N ALA A 188 -5.11 16.24 -13.07
CA ALA A 188 -6.08 15.88 -14.11
C ALA A 188 -5.43 15.12 -15.28
N SER A 189 -4.22 15.51 -15.67
CA SER A 189 -3.45 14.82 -16.72
C SER A 189 -3.05 13.40 -16.29
N GLU A 190 -2.50 13.26 -15.08
CA GLU A 190 -2.10 11.96 -14.54
C GLU A 190 -3.30 11.03 -14.35
N LYS A 191 -4.40 11.55 -13.80
CA LYS A 191 -5.66 10.83 -13.65
C LYS A 191 -6.18 10.29 -14.99
N ALA A 192 -6.14 11.10 -16.05
CA ALA A 192 -6.56 10.66 -17.38
C ALA A 192 -5.68 9.51 -17.90
N GLY A 193 -4.35 9.62 -17.74
CA GLY A 193 -3.40 8.56 -18.09
C GLY A 193 -3.63 7.27 -17.30
N LEU A 194 -3.85 7.39 -16.00
CA LEU A 194 -4.12 6.27 -15.09
C LEU A 194 -5.41 5.53 -15.46
N MET A 195 -6.49 6.27 -15.76
CA MET A 195 -7.77 5.67 -16.15
C MET A 195 -7.70 5.02 -17.54
N SER A 196 -6.89 5.57 -18.46
CA SER A 196 -6.61 4.92 -19.74
C SER A 196 -5.88 3.58 -19.53
N LEU A 197 -4.85 3.58 -18.71
CA LEU A 197 -4.11 2.37 -18.34
C LEU A 197 -5.03 1.32 -17.70
N ALA A 198 -5.89 1.73 -16.78
CA ALA A 198 -6.87 0.83 -16.17
C ALA A 198 -7.82 0.21 -17.20
N GLY A 199 -8.27 1.00 -18.17
CA GLY A 199 -9.10 0.50 -19.28
C GLY A 199 -8.36 -0.50 -20.17
N GLU A 200 -7.10 -0.25 -20.50
CA GLU A 200 -6.25 -1.16 -21.26
C GLU A 200 -6.04 -2.49 -20.53
N MET A 201 -5.72 -2.43 -19.24
CA MET A 201 -5.57 -3.62 -18.38
C MET A 201 -6.87 -4.42 -18.29
N GLY A 202 -8.00 -3.75 -18.08
CA GLY A 202 -9.32 -4.39 -18.04
C GLY A 202 -9.66 -5.11 -19.35
N ALA A 203 -9.36 -4.49 -20.50
CA ALA A 203 -9.57 -5.13 -21.81
C ALA A 203 -8.69 -6.37 -21.99
N VAL A 204 -7.45 -6.34 -21.52
CA VAL A 204 -6.53 -7.47 -21.56
C VAL A 204 -7.05 -8.61 -20.67
N PHE A 205 -7.39 -8.34 -19.42
CA PHE A 205 -7.86 -9.36 -18.49
C PHE A 205 -9.19 -9.99 -18.91
N ALA A 206 -10.09 -9.23 -19.55
CA ALA A 206 -11.34 -9.77 -20.08
C ALA A 206 -11.15 -10.86 -21.14
N THR A 207 -9.96 -11.01 -21.74
CA THR A 207 -9.63 -12.04 -22.72
C THR A 207 -9.00 -13.28 -22.13
N LEU A 208 -8.60 -13.23 -20.85
CA LEU A 208 -7.90 -14.34 -20.20
C LEU A 208 -8.86 -15.41 -19.67
N PRO A 209 -8.41 -16.66 -19.54
CA PRO A 209 -9.17 -17.67 -18.82
C PRO A 209 -9.45 -17.23 -17.38
N SER A 210 -10.66 -17.52 -16.90
CA SER A 210 -11.00 -17.34 -15.47
C SER A 210 -10.32 -18.46 -14.67
N ALA A 211 -9.03 -18.28 -14.37
CA ALA A 211 -8.24 -19.24 -13.62
C ALA A 211 -7.67 -18.54 -12.36
N PRO A 212 -7.88 -19.14 -11.16
CA PRO A 212 -7.35 -18.55 -9.94
C PRO A 212 -5.82 -18.50 -9.91
N ILE A 213 -5.30 -17.58 -9.12
CA ILE A 213 -3.86 -17.41 -8.88
C ILE A 213 -3.55 -17.51 -7.40
N VAL A 214 -2.31 -17.87 -7.08
CA VAL A 214 -1.74 -17.78 -5.73
C VAL A 214 -0.70 -16.66 -5.76
N VAL A 215 -0.71 -15.80 -4.75
CA VAL A 215 0.21 -14.67 -4.61
C VAL A 215 1.14 -14.86 -3.41
N GLY A 216 2.32 -14.26 -3.46
CA GLY A 216 3.31 -14.35 -2.38
C GLY A 216 2.91 -13.59 -1.11
N HIS A 217 2.08 -12.54 -1.28
CA HIS A 217 1.65 -11.62 -0.23
C HIS A 217 0.19 -11.22 -0.44
N ASP A 218 -0.58 -11.07 0.64
CA ASP A 218 -2.01 -10.70 0.59
C ASP A 218 -2.23 -9.20 0.37
N ALA A 219 -1.73 -8.71 -0.76
CA ALA A 219 -1.85 -7.31 -1.16
C ALA A 219 -2.81 -7.08 -2.33
N PHE A 220 -3.14 -8.12 -3.09
CA PHE A 220 -3.71 -7.96 -4.43
C PHE A 220 -5.23 -7.97 -4.48
N GLY A 221 -5.91 -7.91 -3.35
CA GLY A 221 -7.36 -7.95 -3.30
C GLY A 221 -8.03 -6.82 -4.09
N TYR A 222 -7.60 -5.57 -3.93
CA TYR A 222 -8.12 -4.43 -4.69
C TYR A 222 -7.89 -4.57 -6.21
N PHE A 223 -6.71 -5.06 -6.60
CA PHE A 223 -6.40 -5.32 -8.00
C PHE A 223 -7.28 -6.43 -8.58
N ALA A 224 -7.44 -7.50 -7.83
CA ALA A 224 -8.29 -8.63 -8.23
C ALA A 224 -9.75 -8.22 -8.40
N ASP A 225 -10.32 -7.49 -7.45
CA ASP A 225 -11.69 -6.98 -7.52
C ASP A 225 -11.88 -6.05 -8.73
N ARG A 226 -10.91 -5.17 -8.98
CA ARG A 226 -10.98 -4.22 -10.10
C ARG A 226 -10.98 -4.89 -11.46
N PHE A 227 -10.22 -5.97 -11.62
CA PHE A 227 -10.02 -6.60 -12.93
C PHE A 227 -10.67 -7.98 -13.07
N GLY A 228 -11.48 -8.40 -12.11
CA GLY A 228 -12.22 -9.67 -12.14
C GLY A 228 -11.31 -10.90 -12.06
N LEU A 229 -10.18 -10.79 -11.35
CA LEU A 229 -9.29 -11.90 -11.09
C LEU A 229 -9.72 -12.66 -9.83
N SER A 230 -9.31 -13.92 -9.70
CA SER A 230 -9.53 -14.73 -8.52
C SER A 230 -8.20 -15.06 -7.85
N VAL A 231 -8.01 -14.62 -6.62
CA VAL A 231 -6.90 -15.03 -5.76
C VAL A 231 -7.37 -16.21 -4.92
N ALA A 232 -6.77 -17.39 -5.13
CA ALA A 232 -7.13 -18.60 -4.41
C ALA A 232 -6.49 -18.68 -3.01
N ALA A 233 -5.30 -18.12 -2.87
CA ALA A 233 -4.57 -18.05 -1.61
C ALA A 233 -3.41 -17.04 -1.72
N SER A 234 -2.93 -16.58 -0.56
CA SER A 234 -1.68 -15.85 -0.38
C SER A 234 -0.70 -16.67 0.46
N VAL A 235 0.59 -16.68 0.10
CA VAL A 235 1.59 -17.48 0.84
C VAL A 235 1.87 -16.87 2.21
N ALA A 236 2.01 -15.54 2.27
CA ALA A 236 2.04 -14.80 3.52
C ALA A 236 0.63 -14.24 3.78
N GLU A 237 0.02 -14.64 4.89
CA GLU A 237 -1.29 -14.16 5.34
C GLU A 237 -1.19 -12.81 6.05
N GLY A 238 -0.08 -12.13 5.91
CA GLY A 238 0.20 -10.85 6.53
C GLY A 238 1.65 -10.46 6.40
N ASP A 239 1.96 -9.27 6.85
CA ASP A 239 3.22 -8.61 6.52
C ASP A 239 4.41 -9.04 7.39
N ALA A 240 4.18 -9.73 8.52
CA ALA A 240 5.23 -9.94 9.51
C ALA A 240 5.51 -11.41 9.88
N ALA A 241 4.68 -12.36 9.52
CA ALA A 241 4.85 -13.75 9.94
C ALA A 241 5.28 -14.67 8.79
N ALA A 242 6.31 -15.48 9.02
CA ALA A 242 6.59 -16.59 8.11
C ALA A 242 5.38 -17.53 8.09
N PRO A 243 4.95 -18.04 6.91
CA PRO A 243 3.77 -18.89 6.81
C PRO A 243 3.95 -20.18 7.61
N GLY A 244 2.90 -20.58 8.34
CA GLY A 244 2.87 -21.82 9.10
C GLY A 244 2.87 -23.06 8.19
N ALA A 245 3.35 -24.19 8.71
CA ALA A 245 3.42 -25.44 7.93
C ALA A 245 2.05 -25.94 7.47
N ALA A 246 1.00 -25.76 8.28
CA ALA A 246 -0.37 -26.12 7.91
C ALA A 246 -0.85 -25.32 6.72
N HIS A 247 -0.70 -24.01 6.77
CA HIS A 247 -1.07 -23.09 5.69
C HIS A 247 -0.30 -23.38 4.38
N LEU A 248 1.00 -23.67 4.45
CA LEU A 248 1.77 -24.11 3.27
C LEU A 248 1.26 -25.42 2.68
N SER A 249 0.76 -26.35 3.53
CA SER A 249 0.16 -27.61 3.06
C SER A 249 -1.17 -27.37 2.34
N GLU A 250 -2.00 -26.48 2.83
CA GLU A 250 -3.28 -26.08 2.18
C GLU A 250 -3.03 -25.45 0.81
N ILE A 251 -2.08 -24.50 0.72
CA ILE A 251 -1.68 -23.92 -0.57
C ILE A 251 -1.21 -25.00 -1.53
N ARG A 252 -0.41 -25.94 -1.03
CA ARG A 252 0.09 -27.03 -1.88
C ARG A 252 -1.06 -27.91 -2.40
N GLU A 253 -2.06 -28.23 -1.59
CA GLU A 253 -3.26 -28.94 -2.03
C GLU A 253 -4.03 -28.20 -3.11
N ILE A 254 -4.17 -26.87 -2.99
CA ILE A 254 -4.77 -26.01 -4.01
C ILE A 254 -3.99 -26.14 -5.32
N LEU A 255 -2.65 -26.06 -5.28
CA LEU A 255 -1.81 -26.16 -6.47
C LEU A 255 -1.84 -27.57 -7.10
N GLU A 256 -1.78 -28.65 -6.30
CA GLU A 256 -1.81 -30.05 -6.76
C GLU A 256 -3.15 -30.42 -7.39
N SER A 257 -4.27 -29.91 -6.86
CA SER A 257 -5.60 -30.14 -7.43
C SER A 257 -5.88 -29.32 -8.71
N GLY A 258 -4.97 -28.42 -9.10
CA GLY A 258 -5.20 -27.48 -10.21
C GLY A 258 -6.15 -26.32 -9.84
N GLY A 259 -6.36 -26.06 -8.55
CA GLY A 259 -7.17 -24.95 -8.04
C GLY A 259 -6.57 -23.57 -8.32
N ALA A 260 -5.29 -23.50 -8.76
CA ALA A 260 -4.68 -22.28 -9.27
C ALA A 260 -3.79 -22.57 -10.47
N ALA A 261 -3.84 -21.69 -11.48
CA ALA A 261 -3.04 -21.81 -12.70
C ALA A 261 -1.62 -21.27 -12.55
N CYS A 262 -1.47 -20.25 -11.69
CA CYS A 262 -0.20 -19.55 -11.48
C CYS A 262 0.03 -19.29 -9.99
N ILE A 263 1.32 -19.30 -9.61
CA ILE A 263 1.79 -18.83 -8.31
C ILE A 263 2.86 -17.76 -8.52
N PHE A 264 2.77 -16.64 -7.80
CA PHE A 264 3.66 -15.49 -7.98
C PHE A 264 4.46 -15.24 -6.71
N PRO A 265 5.80 -15.22 -6.78
CA PRO A 265 6.61 -14.71 -5.68
C PRO A 265 6.43 -13.19 -5.51
N GLU A 266 6.69 -12.68 -4.33
CA GLU A 266 6.83 -11.24 -4.12
C GLU A 266 8.28 -10.79 -4.37
N ALA A 267 8.44 -9.60 -4.93
CA ALA A 267 9.75 -9.00 -5.15
C ALA A 267 10.47 -8.76 -3.81
N GLY A 268 11.68 -9.28 -3.69
CA GLY A 268 12.49 -9.18 -2.48
C GLY A 268 12.31 -10.32 -1.48
N SER A 269 11.34 -11.21 -1.66
CA SER A 269 11.14 -12.42 -0.85
C SER A 269 12.03 -13.58 -1.32
N ASP A 270 12.28 -14.57 -0.43
CA ASP A 270 13.04 -15.79 -0.83
C ASP A 270 12.19 -16.63 -1.79
N PRO A 271 12.63 -16.82 -3.05
CA PRO A 271 11.86 -17.56 -4.05
C PRO A 271 11.79 -19.07 -3.76
N LYS A 272 12.54 -19.60 -2.80
CA LYS A 272 12.59 -21.04 -2.51
C LYS A 272 11.25 -21.59 -2.04
N ILE A 273 10.50 -20.84 -1.24
CA ILE A 273 9.19 -21.26 -0.75
C ILE A 273 8.25 -21.48 -1.94
N ILE A 274 8.19 -20.50 -2.85
CA ILE A 274 7.36 -20.58 -4.06
C ILE A 274 7.79 -21.76 -4.95
N ALA A 275 9.09 -21.95 -5.15
CA ALA A 275 9.61 -23.07 -5.94
C ALA A 275 9.21 -24.43 -5.33
N THR A 276 9.30 -24.56 -3.99
CA THR A 276 8.91 -25.78 -3.28
C THR A 276 7.42 -26.05 -3.37
N LEU A 277 6.58 -25.02 -3.24
CA LEU A 277 5.13 -25.14 -3.36
C LEU A 277 4.69 -25.56 -4.77
N ALA A 278 5.35 -25.04 -5.79
CA ALA A 278 5.02 -25.33 -7.19
C ALA A 278 5.60 -26.67 -7.70
N GLU A 279 6.59 -27.25 -7.02
CA GLU A 279 7.29 -28.46 -7.48
C GLU A 279 6.34 -29.65 -7.65
N GLY A 280 6.27 -30.21 -8.86
CA GLY A 280 5.42 -31.35 -9.19
C GLY A 280 3.93 -31.04 -9.33
N THR A 281 3.53 -29.76 -9.22
CA THR A 281 2.14 -29.31 -9.44
C THR A 281 1.94 -28.82 -10.88
N PRO A 282 0.69 -28.69 -11.37
CA PRO A 282 0.40 -28.10 -12.67
C PRO A 282 0.56 -26.57 -12.71
N ALA A 283 0.68 -25.90 -11.57
CA ALA A 283 0.77 -24.46 -11.48
C ALA A 283 2.09 -23.91 -12.05
N ARG A 284 2.02 -22.78 -12.75
CA ARG A 284 3.20 -22.09 -13.27
C ARG A 284 3.69 -21.03 -12.29
N ILE A 285 5.01 -20.89 -12.20
CA ILE A 285 5.61 -19.78 -11.44
C ILE A 285 5.67 -18.56 -12.36
N GLY A 286 4.95 -17.49 -11.96
CA GLY A 286 4.99 -16.20 -12.64
C GLY A 286 6.21 -15.36 -12.26
N ARG A 287 6.39 -14.22 -12.96
CA ARG A 287 7.40 -13.24 -12.56
C ARG A 287 7.02 -12.63 -11.20
N PRO A 288 8.00 -12.23 -10.35
CA PRO A 288 7.71 -11.60 -9.07
C PRO A 288 6.77 -10.41 -9.22
N LEU A 289 5.81 -10.29 -8.32
CA LEU A 289 4.96 -9.11 -8.16
C LEU A 289 5.59 -8.16 -7.15
N ASP A 290 5.52 -6.86 -7.42
CA ASP A 290 6.07 -5.80 -6.57
C ASP A 290 4.99 -4.77 -6.26
N PRO A 291 4.12 -5.03 -5.26
CA PRO A 291 2.97 -4.17 -4.98
C PRO A 291 3.37 -2.78 -4.51
N SER A 292 4.51 -2.63 -3.85
CA SER A 292 4.99 -1.36 -3.28
C SER A 292 6.06 -0.65 -4.13
N GLY A 293 6.55 -1.29 -5.21
CA GLY A 293 7.62 -0.73 -6.05
C GLY A 293 8.99 -0.74 -5.40
N ARG A 294 9.20 -1.58 -4.38
CA ARG A 294 10.46 -1.64 -3.60
C ARG A 294 11.69 -1.99 -4.44
N SER A 295 11.50 -2.71 -5.56
CA SER A 295 12.57 -3.07 -6.50
C SER A 295 12.75 -2.08 -7.66
N MET A 296 11.83 -1.12 -7.80
CA MET A 296 11.79 -0.16 -8.91
C MET A 296 12.50 1.15 -8.57
N GLU A 297 12.74 1.99 -9.58
CA GLU A 297 13.31 3.32 -9.36
C GLU A 297 12.20 4.30 -8.92
N PRO A 298 12.43 5.10 -7.85
CA PRO A 298 11.48 6.11 -7.41
C PRO A 298 11.26 7.21 -8.47
N GLY A 299 10.12 7.86 -8.40
CA GLY A 299 9.79 8.99 -9.27
C GLY A 299 8.32 9.01 -9.67
N SER A 300 7.90 10.04 -10.41
CA SER A 300 6.51 10.25 -10.80
C SER A 300 5.89 9.12 -11.63
N GLY A 301 6.69 8.33 -12.34
CA GLY A 301 6.22 7.20 -13.13
C GLY A 301 6.13 5.86 -12.38
N LEU A 302 6.56 5.79 -11.11
CA LEU A 302 6.62 4.52 -10.38
C LEU A 302 5.24 3.88 -10.21
N TYR A 303 4.23 4.66 -9.85
CA TYR A 303 2.89 4.13 -9.59
C TYR A 303 2.29 3.41 -10.82
N THR A 304 2.35 4.05 -11.98
CA THR A 304 1.88 3.44 -13.23
C THR A 304 2.73 2.26 -13.66
N ALA A 305 4.04 2.28 -13.35
CA ALA A 305 4.93 1.15 -13.61
C ALA A 305 4.59 -0.08 -12.74
N ILE A 306 4.23 0.10 -11.47
CA ILE A 306 3.76 -0.98 -10.58
C ILE A 306 2.52 -1.65 -11.17
N LEU A 307 1.49 -0.87 -11.50
CA LEU A 307 0.25 -1.41 -12.06
C LEU A 307 0.48 -2.16 -13.36
N ARG A 308 1.28 -1.58 -14.27
CA ARG A 308 1.62 -2.21 -15.56
C ARG A 308 2.41 -3.50 -15.38
N SER A 309 3.45 -3.49 -14.55
CA SER A 309 4.28 -4.68 -14.30
C SER A 309 3.46 -5.81 -13.66
N THR A 310 2.57 -5.49 -12.73
CA THR A 310 1.63 -6.45 -12.13
C THR A 310 0.73 -7.06 -13.19
N ALA A 311 0.10 -6.21 -14.03
CA ALA A 311 -0.78 -6.69 -15.09
C ALA A 311 -0.04 -7.57 -16.11
N GLU A 312 1.14 -7.16 -16.56
CA GLU A 312 1.95 -7.93 -17.49
C GLU A 312 2.40 -9.27 -16.91
N SER A 313 2.80 -9.30 -15.63
CA SER A 313 3.22 -10.55 -14.99
C SER A 313 2.07 -11.55 -14.90
N ILE A 314 0.89 -11.11 -14.49
CA ILE A 314 -0.30 -11.96 -14.40
C ILE A 314 -0.75 -12.41 -15.79
N HIS A 315 -0.81 -11.49 -16.75
CA HIS A 315 -1.17 -11.80 -18.14
C HIS A 315 -0.23 -12.87 -18.73
N ASP A 316 1.08 -12.69 -18.63
CA ASP A 316 2.06 -13.60 -19.21
C ASP A 316 1.92 -15.03 -18.66
N CYS A 317 1.63 -15.14 -17.36
CA CYS A 317 1.43 -16.44 -16.74
C CYS A 317 0.10 -17.07 -17.16
N LEU A 318 -1.01 -16.34 -17.12
CA LEU A 318 -2.33 -16.87 -17.43
C LEU A 318 -2.53 -17.15 -18.94
N SER A 319 -1.87 -16.40 -19.82
CA SER A 319 -1.95 -16.58 -21.29
C SER A 319 -1.03 -17.66 -21.83
N ALA A 320 -0.01 -18.08 -21.07
CA ALA A 320 0.84 -19.18 -21.50
C ALA A 320 -0.01 -20.44 -21.69
N ALA A 321 0.10 -21.07 -22.86
CA ALA A 321 -0.59 -22.33 -23.14
C ALA A 321 -0.10 -23.42 -22.16
N PRO A 322 -0.99 -24.36 -21.76
CA PRO A 322 -0.62 -25.49 -20.93
C PRO A 322 0.42 -26.41 -21.63
#